data_84c87cd5068c3ea0763a4021c4ed7e89
#
_entry.id   84c87cd5068c3ea0763a4021c4ed7e89
#
_cell.length_a   1.000
_cell.length_b   1.000
_cell.length_c   1.000
_cell.angle_alpha   90.00
_cell.angle_beta   90.00
_cell.angle_gamma   90.00
#
_symmetry.space_group_name_H-M   'P 1'
#
loop_
_entity.id
_entity.type
_entity.pdbx_description
1 polymer ?
#
loop_
_entity_poly.entity_id
_entity_poly.type
_entity_poly.pdbx_seq_one_letter_code
_entity_poly.pdbx_strand_id
1 'polypeptide(L)'
;MIKIYNTDHKFLALLDKSFKDVFITETLDTGLKDLTFKVPCQDKYLELIEEENYVETSDASFIIKEIINEDNNFIEVFCGANIETL
;
A
#
# COMPACT_ATOMS: atom_id res chain seq x y z
N MET A 1 -4.34 -9.92 -3.85
CA MET A 1 -4.17 -8.86 -4.86
C MET A 1 -4.24 -7.48 -4.24
N ILE A 2 -3.37 -6.63 -4.67
CA ILE A 2 -3.34 -5.24 -4.20
C ILE A 2 -3.58 -4.33 -5.40
N LYS A 3 -4.58 -3.46 -5.28
CA LYS A 3 -4.88 -2.47 -6.33
C LYS A 3 -4.37 -1.11 -5.90
N ILE A 4 -3.76 -0.39 -6.83
CA ILE A 4 -3.22 0.95 -6.59
C ILE A 4 -4.04 1.97 -7.35
N TYR A 5 -4.43 3.04 -6.67
CA TYR A 5 -5.17 4.16 -7.26
C TYR A 5 -4.43 5.46 -6.97
N ASN A 6 -4.56 6.43 -7.87
CA ASN A 6 -3.97 7.75 -7.62
C ASN A 6 -4.89 8.57 -6.71
N THR A 7 -4.50 9.81 -6.43
CA THR A 7 -5.26 10.69 -5.55
C THR A 7 -6.62 11.09 -6.11
N ASP A 8 -6.84 10.91 -7.41
CA ASP A 8 -8.12 11.14 -8.05
C ASP A 8 -8.98 9.88 -8.11
N HIS A 9 -8.56 8.81 -7.42
CA HIS A 9 -9.21 7.51 -7.38
C HIS A 9 -9.23 6.79 -8.74
N LYS A 10 -8.28 7.13 -9.60
CA LYS A 10 -8.14 6.41 -10.87
C LYS A 10 -7.27 5.18 -10.67
N PHE A 11 -7.70 4.07 -11.23
CA PHE A 11 -6.94 2.82 -11.16
C PHE A 11 -5.61 2.96 -11.88
N LEU A 12 -4.52 2.61 -11.20
CA LEU A 12 -3.19 2.67 -11.77
C LEU A 12 -2.63 1.29 -12.09
N ALA A 13 -2.74 0.37 -11.15
CA ALA A 13 -2.13 -0.94 -11.33
C ALA A 13 -2.73 -1.98 -10.39
N LEU A 14 -2.57 -3.22 -10.80
CA LEU A 14 -2.92 -4.38 -9.99
C LEU A 14 -1.62 -5.13 -9.69
N LEU A 15 -1.27 -5.20 -8.40
CA LEU A 15 -0.11 -5.96 -7.97
C LEU A 15 -0.58 -7.37 -7.63
N ASP A 16 -0.15 -8.34 -8.40
CA ASP A 16 -0.55 -9.73 -8.21
C ASP A 16 0.58 -10.57 -7.62
N LYS A 17 1.79 -10.44 -8.15
CA LYS A 17 2.93 -11.23 -7.73
C LYS A 17 4.15 -10.40 -7.38
N SER A 18 4.08 -9.10 -7.53
CA SER A 18 5.21 -8.20 -7.38
C SER A 18 5.52 -7.82 -5.94
N PHE A 19 4.65 -8.15 -5.01
CA PHE A 19 4.81 -7.77 -3.62
C PHE A 19 5.00 -8.98 -2.72
N LYS A 20 5.58 -8.74 -1.55
CA LYS A 20 5.76 -9.79 -0.55
C LYS A 20 5.67 -9.22 0.86
N ASP A 21 5.69 -10.09 1.85
CA ASP A 21 5.70 -9.74 3.27
C ASP A 21 4.55 -8.79 3.62
N VAL A 22 3.35 -9.16 3.19
CA VAL A 22 2.15 -8.39 3.46
C VAL A 22 1.70 -8.62 4.89
N PHE A 23 1.59 -7.53 5.65
CA PHE A 23 1.09 -7.57 7.03
C PHE A 23 -0.03 -6.56 7.20
N ILE A 24 -1.12 -7.00 7.82
CA ILE A 24 -2.21 -6.12 8.19
C ILE A 24 -2.27 -6.12 9.71
N THR A 25 -2.14 -4.94 10.30
CA THR A 25 -2.18 -4.75 11.75
C THR A 25 -3.44 -3.99 12.11
N GLU A 26 -4.17 -4.49 13.10
CA GLU A 26 -5.37 -3.83 13.58
C GLU A 26 -5.11 -3.26 14.97
N THR A 27 -5.45 -1.98 15.15
CA THR A 27 -5.34 -1.32 16.44
C THR A 27 -6.59 -1.60 17.25
N LEU A 28 -6.43 -2.24 18.40
CA LEU A 28 -7.56 -2.67 19.23
C LEU A 28 -8.44 -1.53 19.71
N ASP A 29 -7.82 -0.40 20.03
CA ASP A 29 -8.55 0.74 20.59
C ASP A 29 -9.45 1.44 19.58
N THR A 30 -9.02 1.51 18.32
CA THR A 30 -9.73 2.27 17.30
C THR A 30 -10.37 1.39 16.24
N GLY A 31 -9.96 0.13 16.15
CA GLY A 31 -10.41 -0.77 15.09
C GLY A 31 -9.81 -0.46 13.72
N LEU A 32 -8.91 0.50 13.65
CA LEU A 32 -8.26 0.86 12.39
C LEU A 32 -7.21 -0.17 12.01
N LYS A 33 -7.06 -0.39 10.73
CA LYS A 33 -6.07 -1.32 10.20
C LYS A 33 -4.98 -0.59 9.46
N ASP A 34 -3.75 -1.08 9.61
CA ASP A 34 -2.61 -0.60 8.85
C ASP A 34 -2.11 -1.72 7.96
N LEU A 35 -1.60 -1.36 6.80
CA LEU A 35 -1.07 -2.31 5.83
C LEU A 35 0.40 -2.04 5.58
N THR A 36 1.21 -3.09 5.58
CA THR A 36 2.62 -2.99 5.23
C THR A 36 2.93 -4.08 4.22
N PHE A 37 3.69 -3.72 3.18
CA PHE A 37 4.15 -4.71 2.20
C PHE A 37 5.45 -4.26 1.57
N LYS A 38 6.14 -5.19 0.91
CA LYS A 38 7.42 -4.90 0.25
C LYS A 38 7.28 -5.13 -1.25
N VAL A 39 7.95 -4.25 -2.01
CA VAL A 39 7.95 -4.32 -3.47
C VAL A 39 9.39 -4.29 -3.96
N PRO A 40 9.75 -5.15 -4.92
CA PRO A 40 11.11 -5.12 -5.49
C PRO A 40 11.43 -3.76 -6.09
N CYS A 41 12.65 -3.27 -5.84
CA CYS A 41 13.08 -1.98 -6.37
C CYS A 41 13.14 -1.94 -7.89
N GLN A 42 13.16 -3.08 -8.54
CA GLN A 42 13.21 -3.18 -10.00
C GLN A 42 11.84 -3.42 -10.62
N ASP A 43 10.80 -3.41 -9.80
CA ASP A 43 9.46 -3.65 -10.30
C ASP A 43 8.98 -2.48 -11.16
N LYS A 44 8.30 -2.82 -12.26
CA LYS A 44 7.78 -1.81 -13.18
C LYS A 44 6.70 -0.92 -12.56
N TYR A 45 6.09 -1.39 -11.47
CA TYR A 45 5.03 -0.62 -10.79
C TYR A 45 5.58 0.30 -9.72
N LEU A 46 6.89 0.32 -9.51
CA LEU A 46 7.49 1.13 -8.46
C LEU A 46 7.14 2.61 -8.60
N GLU A 47 7.09 3.09 -9.84
CA GLU A 47 6.76 4.50 -10.10
C GLU A 47 5.35 4.87 -9.70
N LEU A 48 4.47 3.90 -9.58
CA LEU A 48 3.07 4.13 -9.20
C LEU A 48 2.86 4.13 -7.69
N ILE A 49 3.87 3.72 -6.94
CA ILE A 49 3.82 3.66 -5.49
C ILE A 49 4.34 4.98 -4.95
N GLU A 50 3.43 5.89 -4.65
CA GLU A 50 3.74 7.22 -4.16
C GLU A 50 2.93 7.52 -2.91
N GLU A 51 3.46 8.39 -2.05
CA GLU A 51 2.73 8.83 -0.88
C GLU A 51 1.41 9.47 -1.31
N GLU A 52 0.38 9.27 -0.49
CA GLU A 52 -0.98 9.74 -0.69
C GLU A 52 -1.80 8.95 -1.72
N ASN A 53 -1.18 8.05 -2.49
CA ASN A 53 -1.95 7.16 -3.36
C ASN A 53 -2.74 6.17 -2.53
N TYR A 54 -3.80 5.63 -3.11
CA TYR A 54 -4.68 4.69 -2.43
C TYR A 54 -4.30 3.26 -2.78
N VAL A 55 -4.43 2.39 -1.79
CA VAL A 55 -4.19 0.96 -1.94
C VAL A 55 -5.44 0.22 -1.48
N GLU A 56 -5.92 -0.69 -2.31
CA GLU A 56 -7.09 -1.48 -1.98
C GLU A 56 -6.74 -2.96 -1.95
N THR A 57 -7.12 -3.62 -0.87
CA THR A 57 -7.04 -5.07 -0.75
C THR A 57 -8.46 -5.64 -0.75
N SER A 58 -8.58 -6.96 -0.68
CA SER A 58 -9.88 -7.59 -0.57
C SER A 58 -10.60 -7.25 0.73
N ASP A 59 -9.87 -6.81 1.73
CA ASP A 59 -10.43 -6.54 3.06
C ASP A 59 -10.72 -5.08 3.33
N ALA A 60 -9.92 -4.16 2.79
CA ALA A 60 -10.04 -2.75 3.16
C ALA A 60 -9.31 -1.86 2.17
N SER A 61 -9.50 -0.54 2.33
CA SER A 61 -8.79 0.49 1.58
C SER A 61 -7.82 1.20 2.50
N PHE A 62 -6.67 1.58 1.94
CA PHE A 62 -5.59 2.22 2.69
C PHE A 62 -5.04 3.39 1.88
N ILE A 63 -4.28 4.25 2.58
CA ILE A 63 -3.56 5.36 1.95
C ILE A 63 -2.08 5.17 2.24
N ILE A 64 -1.24 5.29 1.23
CA ILE A 64 0.21 5.18 1.41
C ILE A 64 0.71 6.37 2.22
N LYS A 65 1.29 6.09 3.38
CA LYS A 65 1.77 7.13 4.29
C LYS A 65 3.27 7.31 4.24
N GLU A 66 4.00 6.23 4.03
CA GLU A 66 5.46 6.28 4.07
C GLU A 66 6.04 5.19 3.18
N ILE A 67 7.14 5.53 2.51
CA ILE A 67 7.85 4.58 1.67
C ILE A 67 9.30 4.57 2.15
N ILE A 68 9.78 3.39 2.58
CA ILE A 68 11.13 3.24 3.10
C ILE A 68 11.93 2.35 2.17
N ASN A 69 13.11 2.82 1.80
CA ASN A 69 14.06 2.05 1.02
C ASN A 69 15.01 1.34 1.98
N GLU A 70 14.62 0.14 2.44
CA GLU A 70 15.37 -0.59 3.45
C GLU A 70 16.69 -1.17 2.95
N ASP A 71 16.70 -1.65 1.71
CA ASP A 71 17.90 -2.22 1.13
C ASP A 71 17.90 -2.01 -0.38
N ASN A 72 18.86 -2.62 -1.07
CA ASN A 72 19.00 -2.43 -2.51
C ASN A 72 18.00 -3.26 -3.33
N ASN A 73 17.26 -4.15 -2.69
CA ASN A 73 16.39 -5.09 -3.39
C ASN A 73 14.92 -4.77 -3.28
N PHE A 74 14.50 -4.19 -2.15
CA PHE A 74 13.09 -3.96 -1.87
C PHE A 74 12.86 -2.62 -1.20
N ILE A 75 11.69 -2.04 -1.46
CA ILE A 75 11.19 -0.93 -0.67
C ILE A 75 10.05 -1.45 0.20
N GLU A 76 9.88 -0.84 1.36
CA GLU A 76 8.78 -1.16 2.26
C GLU A 76 7.76 -0.02 2.22
N VAL A 77 6.50 -0.38 2.05
CA VAL A 77 5.41 0.58 1.91
C VAL A 77 4.51 0.48 3.14
N PHE A 78 4.33 1.61 3.82
CA PHE A 78 3.45 1.70 4.99
C PHE A 78 2.19 2.44 4.61
N CYS A 79 1.05 1.82 4.87
CA CYS A 79 -0.24 2.38 4.51
C CYS A 79 -1.12 2.47 5.74
N GLY A 80 -1.74 3.62 5.93
CA GLY A 80 -2.72 3.81 6.99
C GLY A 80 -4.14 3.57 6.48
N ALA A 81 -5.08 3.44 7.40
CA ALA A 81 -6.48 3.24 7.05
C ALA A 81 -7.02 4.45 6.29
N ASN A 82 -7.82 4.19 5.26
CA ASN A 82 -8.51 5.24 4.52
C ASN A 82 -9.81 5.55 5.23
N ILE A 83 -9.85 6.69 5.93
CA ILE A 83 -11.02 7.11 6.69
C ILE A 83 -11.78 8.26 6.03
N GLU A 84 -11.43 8.62 4.80
CA GLU A 84 -12.05 9.75 4.11
C GLU A 84 -13.51 9.55 3.77
N THR A 85 -13.95 8.33 3.74
CA THR A 85 -15.31 8.01 3.31
C THR A 85 -16.35 8.11 4.42
N LEU A 86 -15.96 8.55 5.57
CA LEU A 86 -16.89 8.70 6.69
C LEU A 86 -17.77 9.95 6.56
#